data_8be9c5e7b81d993b3129c6e2b47dd38a
#
_entry.id   8be9c5e7b81d993b3129c6e2b47dd38a
#
_cell.length_a   1.000
_cell.length_b   1.000
_cell.length_c   1.000
_cell.angle_alpha   90.00
_cell.angle_beta   90.00
_cell.angle_gamma   90.00
#
_symmetry.space_group_name_H-M   'P 1'
#
loop_
_entity.id
_entity.type
_entity.pdbx_description
1 polymer ?
#
loop_
_entity_poly.entity_id
_entity_poly.type
_entity_poly.pdbx_seq_one_letter_code
_entity_poly.pdbx_strand_id
1 'polypeptide(L)'
;GISDSAVESEFVMHLMYLFAGSFGRKKAMMDTNSQPEVGVGPWPGGPENWPSDDVYDPQLLADGDRRNVEDRYRYWKMEAIIADIAAHALPFEIAIENLGHDFNIGSIVRSANALGVSRVHIVGRRRWNRRGAMVTDRYLDVVHHSDVTEFADSVRERGLSLVGIDNVPGSIPLEGRQLPAQACLVFGEESSGLSEEMRAQCEEILHITQRGSTRSMNVGHAAAIAMWA
;
A
#
# COMPACT_ATOMS: atom_id res chain seq x y z
N GLY A 1 29.97 9.55 -37.84
CA GLY A 1 29.94 9.29 -36.42
C GLY A 1 29.81 10.61 -35.69
N ILE A 2 28.62 10.92 -35.22
CA ILE A 2 28.38 12.05 -34.29
C ILE A 2 28.74 11.49 -32.92
N SER A 3 29.66 12.15 -32.20
CA SER A 3 30.23 11.67 -30.96
C SER A 3 29.20 11.75 -29.80
N ASP A 4 29.11 10.72 -28.99
CA ASP A 4 28.26 10.60 -27.78
C ASP A 4 28.38 11.77 -26.79
N SER A 5 29.44 12.56 -26.86
CA SER A 5 29.66 13.72 -25.99
C SER A 5 28.72 14.92 -26.25
N ALA A 6 28.12 15.00 -27.45
CA ALA A 6 27.21 16.10 -27.79
C ALA A 6 25.80 15.87 -27.23
N VAL A 7 25.36 14.63 -27.15
CA VAL A 7 24.03 14.25 -26.65
C VAL A 7 23.96 14.37 -25.12
N GLU A 8 25.04 14.02 -24.41
CA GLU A 8 25.12 14.19 -22.94
C GLU A 8 25.14 15.67 -22.54
N SER A 9 25.80 16.53 -23.33
CA SER A 9 25.84 17.99 -23.07
C SER A 9 24.47 18.66 -23.21
N GLU A 10 23.67 18.26 -24.21
CA GLU A 10 22.31 18.82 -24.41
C GLU A 10 21.33 18.36 -23.32
N PHE A 11 21.45 17.11 -22.86
CA PHE A 11 20.59 16.59 -21.80
C PHE A 11 20.86 17.28 -20.43
N VAL A 12 22.11 17.51 -20.11
CA VAL A 12 22.51 18.22 -18.87
C VAL A 12 22.08 19.69 -18.93
N MET A 13 22.20 20.36 -20.07
CA MET A 13 21.74 21.73 -20.26
C MET A 13 20.21 21.84 -20.15
N HIS A 14 19.47 20.89 -20.67
CA HIS A 14 18.00 20.89 -20.55
C HIS A 14 17.52 20.69 -19.10
N LEU A 15 18.21 19.82 -18.34
CA LEU A 15 17.94 19.64 -16.90
C LEU A 15 18.25 20.91 -16.08
N MET A 16 19.33 21.62 -16.42
CA MET A 16 19.67 22.91 -15.75
C MET A 16 18.67 24.02 -16.06
N TYR A 17 18.07 24.04 -17.27
CA TYR A 17 17.04 25.04 -17.63
C TYR A 17 15.73 24.78 -16.89
N LEU A 18 15.37 23.53 -16.61
CA LEU A 18 14.18 23.19 -15.81
C LEU A 18 14.32 23.60 -14.33
N PHE A 19 15.55 23.64 -13.80
CA PHE A 19 15.79 24.09 -12.41
C PHE A 19 16.04 25.59 -12.28
N ALA A 20 16.46 26.29 -13.32
CA ALA A 20 16.75 27.74 -13.27
C ALA A 20 15.52 28.65 -13.46
N GLY A 21 14.39 28.13 -13.92
CA GLY A 21 13.16 28.87 -14.19
C GLY A 21 12.31 29.25 -12.95
N SER A 22 12.74 28.86 -11.74
CA SER A 22 11.94 29.05 -10.51
C SER A 22 12.45 30.10 -9.53
N PHE A 23 13.50 30.86 -9.84
CA PHE A 23 14.04 31.88 -8.93
C PHE A 23 13.75 33.31 -9.42
N GLY A 24 12.49 33.71 -9.35
CA GLY A 24 12.11 35.07 -9.70
C GLY A 24 10.67 35.42 -9.38
N ARG A 25 10.15 35.11 -8.19
CA ARG A 25 8.91 35.73 -7.70
C ARG A 25 9.08 36.37 -6.35
N LYS A 26 8.66 37.62 -6.31
CA LYS A 26 8.65 38.55 -5.17
C LYS A 26 8.24 37.82 -3.88
N LYS A 27 9.04 38.03 -2.84
CA LYS A 27 8.79 37.68 -1.45
C LYS A 27 7.55 38.46 -0.95
N ALA A 28 6.34 37.90 -1.19
CA ALA A 28 5.19 38.25 -0.39
C ALA A 28 5.44 37.63 0.99
N MET A 29 5.34 38.42 2.05
CA MET A 29 5.37 37.94 3.42
C MET A 29 4.20 36.96 3.58
N MET A 30 4.48 35.67 3.44
CA MET A 30 3.57 34.61 3.82
C MET A 30 3.66 34.48 5.35
N ASP A 31 2.52 34.56 5.95
CA ASP A 31 2.29 34.26 7.36
C ASP A 31 2.76 32.80 7.62
N THR A 32 3.83 32.61 8.39
CA THR A 32 4.62 31.37 8.47
C THR A 32 3.99 30.34 9.44
N ASN A 33 2.68 30.35 9.63
CA ASN A 33 2.04 29.43 10.59
C ASN A 33 0.80 28.69 10.08
N SER A 34 0.52 28.66 8.78
CA SER A 34 -0.50 27.78 8.22
C SER A 34 0.17 26.56 7.58
N GLN A 35 0.22 25.46 8.32
CA GLN A 35 0.37 24.13 7.69
C GLN A 35 -0.74 24.02 6.63
N PRO A 36 -0.47 23.47 5.42
CA PRO A 36 -1.52 23.24 4.45
C PRO A 36 -2.63 22.41 5.13
N GLU A 37 -3.84 22.95 5.13
CA GLU A 37 -4.99 22.31 5.74
C GLU A 37 -5.24 20.98 5.00
N VAL A 38 -5.00 19.85 5.68
CA VAL A 38 -5.22 18.53 5.10
C VAL A 38 -6.73 18.29 5.07
N GLY A 39 -7.26 17.99 3.87
CA GLY A 39 -8.70 17.70 3.70
C GLY A 39 -9.46 18.85 3.03
N VAL A 40 -10.77 18.81 3.19
CA VAL A 40 -11.71 19.78 2.61
C VAL A 40 -12.59 20.39 3.69
N GLY A 41 -12.99 21.65 3.52
CA GLY A 41 -13.92 22.35 4.40
C GLY A 41 -15.37 21.84 4.27
N PRO A 42 -16.34 22.48 4.95
CA PRO A 42 -17.76 22.19 4.82
C PRO A 42 -18.23 22.24 3.36
N TRP A 43 -19.30 21.47 3.05
CA TRP A 43 -19.88 21.47 1.72
C TRP A 43 -20.38 22.87 1.31
N PRO A 44 -20.03 23.35 0.12
CA PRO A 44 -20.37 24.70 -0.31
C PRO A 44 -21.89 24.94 -0.38
N GLY A 45 -22.33 26.10 0.07
CA GLY A 45 -23.71 26.57 -0.07
C GLY A 45 -24.68 26.12 1.02
N GLY A 46 -24.20 25.40 2.04
CA GLY A 46 -25.03 25.02 3.20
C GLY A 46 -25.97 23.83 2.97
N PRO A 47 -26.79 23.48 3.99
CA PRO A 47 -27.59 22.26 3.99
C PRO A 47 -28.60 22.13 2.82
N GLU A 48 -29.08 23.23 2.29
CA GLU A 48 -30.02 23.24 1.14
C GLU A 48 -29.36 22.78 -0.18
N ASN A 49 -28.03 22.76 -0.24
CA ASN A 49 -27.25 22.34 -1.41
C ASN A 49 -26.54 21.01 -1.21
N TRP A 50 -26.84 20.30 -0.11
CA TRP A 50 -26.23 18.99 0.14
C TRP A 50 -26.67 17.97 -0.89
N PRO A 51 -25.79 17.03 -1.30
CA PRO A 51 -26.17 15.93 -2.16
C PRO A 51 -27.20 15.03 -1.44
N SER A 52 -28.16 14.52 -2.19
CA SER A 52 -29.25 13.68 -1.66
C SER A 52 -28.91 12.19 -1.60
N ASP A 53 -27.75 11.79 -2.10
CA ASP A 53 -27.31 10.39 -2.10
C ASP A 53 -26.98 9.92 -0.67
N ASP A 54 -27.42 8.71 -0.31
CA ASP A 54 -27.22 8.14 1.01
C ASP A 54 -25.78 7.79 1.34
N VAL A 55 -24.87 7.82 0.37
CA VAL A 55 -23.42 7.60 0.60
C VAL A 55 -22.77 8.71 1.42
N TYR A 56 -23.34 9.91 1.46
CA TYR A 56 -22.78 11.06 2.14
C TYR A 56 -23.08 11.08 3.62
N ASP A 57 -22.10 11.52 4.42
CA ASP A 57 -22.20 11.71 5.87
C ASP A 57 -22.60 13.17 6.17
N PRO A 58 -23.79 13.40 6.77
CA PRO A 58 -24.26 14.76 7.06
C PRO A 58 -23.31 15.55 7.98
N GLN A 59 -22.60 14.88 8.89
CA GLN A 59 -21.65 15.54 9.78
C GLN A 59 -20.42 16.00 9.01
N LEU A 60 -19.90 15.17 8.08
CA LEU A 60 -18.78 15.56 7.24
C LEU A 60 -19.16 16.67 6.25
N LEU A 61 -20.40 16.68 5.76
CA LEU A 61 -20.91 17.79 4.92
C LEU A 61 -20.97 19.10 5.72
N ALA A 62 -21.34 19.06 7.00
CA ALA A 62 -21.42 20.22 7.87
C ALA A 62 -20.05 20.73 8.32
N ASP A 63 -19.12 19.85 8.69
CA ASP A 63 -17.88 20.19 9.40
C ASP A 63 -16.65 20.14 8.49
N GLY A 64 -16.77 19.52 7.31
CA GLY A 64 -15.65 19.22 6.42
C GLY A 64 -15.08 17.83 6.65
N ASP A 65 -14.21 17.39 5.73
CA ASP A 65 -13.60 16.05 5.77
C ASP A 65 -12.07 16.13 5.78
N ARG A 66 -11.47 15.80 6.90
CA ARG A 66 -10.00 15.79 7.12
C ARG A 66 -9.38 14.40 7.08
N ARG A 67 -10.16 13.37 6.68
CA ARG A 67 -9.67 12.01 6.58
C ARG A 67 -8.64 11.86 5.45
N ASN A 68 -7.74 10.88 5.57
CA ASN A 68 -6.80 10.52 4.51
C ASN A 68 -7.50 9.58 3.50
N VAL A 69 -8.34 10.15 2.65
CA VAL A 69 -9.07 9.44 1.60
C VAL A 69 -8.88 10.14 0.25
N GLU A 70 -9.08 9.42 -0.85
CA GLU A 70 -9.14 10.01 -2.18
C GLU A 70 -10.27 11.04 -2.29
N ASP A 71 -10.14 12.00 -3.21
CA ASP A 71 -11.11 13.08 -3.34
C ASP A 71 -12.50 12.59 -3.71
N ARG A 72 -12.64 11.49 -4.44
CA ARG A 72 -13.95 10.88 -4.76
C ARG A 72 -14.70 10.38 -3.52
N TYR A 73 -14.00 10.08 -2.43
CA TYR A 73 -14.59 9.62 -1.16
C TYR A 73 -14.81 10.74 -0.15
N ARG A 74 -14.52 11.99 -0.53
CA ARG A 74 -14.78 13.12 0.36
C ARG A 74 -16.24 13.17 0.76
N TYR A 75 -16.46 13.35 2.04
CA TYR A 75 -17.76 13.40 2.70
C TYR A 75 -18.55 12.07 2.68
N TRP A 76 -18.03 10.97 2.13
CA TRP A 76 -18.73 9.69 2.16
C TRP A 76 -18.74 9.08 3.57
N LYS A 77 -19.80 8.34 3.90
CA LYS A 77 -19.84 7.45 5.07
C LYS A 77 -18.74 6.41 4.96
N MET A 78 -18.19 5.98 6.12
CA MET A 78 -17.14 4.95 6.13
C MET A 78 -17.61 3.65 5.51
N GLU A 79 -18.84 3.23 5.80
CA GLU A 79 -19.45 2.00 5.29
C GLU A 79 -19.59 2.03 3.76
N ALA A 80 -19.91 3.20 3.20
CA ALA A 80 -20.01 3.37 1.75
C ALA A 80 -18.63 3.25 1.07
N ILE A 81 -17.58 3.80 1.69
CA ILE A 81 -16.20 3.65 1.20
C ILE A 81 -15.77 2.19 1.25
N ILE A 82 -16.02 1.50 2.36
CA ILE A 82 -15.68 0.07 2.51
C ILE A 82 -16.39 -0.77 1.44
N ALA A 83 -17.68 -0.52 1.21
CA ALA A 83 -18.46 -1.24 0.22
C ALA A 83 -17.94 -1.00 -1.21
N ASP A 84 -17.58 0.24 -1.55
CA ASP A 84 -17.05 0.57 -2.87
C ASP A 84 -15.66 -0.04 -3.10
N ILE A 85 -14.76 0.03 -2.10
CA ILE A 85 -13.45 -0.62 -2.17
C ILE A 85 -13.60 -2.12 -2.35
N ALA A 86 -14.47 -2.77 -1.59
CA ALA A 86 -14.71 -4.21 -1.68
C ALA A 86 -15.27 -4.62 -3.07
N ALA A 87 -16.14 -3.80 -3.65
CA ALA A 87 -16.72 -4.05 -4.98
C ALA A 87 -15.71 -3.95 -6.13
N HIS A 88 -14.63 -3.17 -5.94
CA HIS A 88 -13.60 -2.92 -6.94
C HIS A 88 -12.25 -3.58 -6.60
N ALA A 89 -12.19 -4.38 -5.53
CA ALA A 89 -10.97 -5.05 -5.11
C ALA A 89 -10.47 -6.04 -6.18
N LEU A 90 -9.16 -6.13 -6.31
CA LEU A 90 -8.51 -7.12 -7.17
C LEU A 90 -8.60 -8.52 -6.53
N PRO A 91 -8.61 -9.60 -7.33
CA PRO A 91 -8.87 -10.95 -6.83
C PRO A 91 -7.65 -11.58 -6.15
N PHE A 92 -6.84 -10.81 -5.45
CA PHE A 92 -5.71 -11.33 -4.67
C PHE A 92 -5.72 -10.80 -3.24
N GLU A 93 -5.11 -11.56 -2.36
CA GLU A 93 -4.98 -11.26 -0.94
C GLU A 93 -3.51 -11.19 -0.54
N ILE A 94 -3.23 -10.65 0.62
CA ILE A 94 -1.88 -10.69 1.20
C ILE A 94 -1.92 -11.21 2.63
N ALA A 95 -0.80 -11.81 3.05
CA ALA A 95 -0.59 -12.20 4.43
C ALA A 95 0.76 -11.70 4.95
N ILE A 96 0.81 -11.37 6.23
CA ILE A 96 2.00 -10.92 6.92
C ILE A 96 2.19 -11.78 8.16
N GLU A 97 3.31 -12.50 8.27
CA GLU A 97 3.69 -13.14 9.53
C GLU A 97 4.13 -12.08 10.54
N ASN A 98 3.49 -12.11 11.70
CA ASN A 98 3.77 -11.19 12.81
C ASN A 98 4.25 -11.98 14.02
N LEU A 99 5.50 -12.45 14.00
CA LEU A 99 6.11 -13.26 15.05
C LEU A 99 6.80 -12.39 16.12
N GLY A 100 7.35 -11.25 15.71
CA GLY A 100 8.05 -10.29 16.56
C GLY A 100 7.36 -8.94 16.66
N HIS A 101 8.13 -7.87 16.58
CA HIS A 101 7.64 -6.50 16.49
C HIS A 101 8.00 -5.93 15.12
N ASP A 102 7.14 -6.09 14.15
CA ASP A 102 7.36 -5.53 12.82
C ASP A 102 6.72 -4.14 12.70
N PHE A 103 7.57 -3.12 12.48
CA PHE A 103 7.14 -1.75 12.22
C PHE A 103 6.60 -1.57 10.80
N ASN A 104 6.85 -2.54 9.89
CA ASN A 104 6.50 -2.44 8.48
C ASN A 104 5.04 -2.86 8.20
N ILE A 105 4.38 -3.59 9.08
CA ILE A 105 3.00 -4.07 8.89
C ILE A 105 2.07 -2.91 8.51
N GLY A 106 2.16 -1.79 9.21
CA GLY A 106 1.34 -0.62 8.91
C GLY A 106 1.57 -0.07 7.51
N SER A 107 2.82 -0.01 7.03
CA SER A 107 3.13 0.46 5.68
C SER A 107 2.68 -0.54 4.60
N ILE A 108 2.77 -1.84 4.86
CA ILE A 108 2.27 -2.89 3.97
C ILE A 108 0.75 -2.79 3.84
N VAL A 109 0.02 -2.66 4.95
CA VAL A 109 -1.44 -2.47 4.97
C VAL A 109 -1.86 -1.22 4.18
N ARG A 110 -1.11 -0.12 4.32
CA ARG A 110 -1.35 1.10 3.53
C ARG A 110 -1.13 0.87 2.03
N SER A 111 -0.07 0.16 1.66
CA SER A 111 0.20 -0.19 0.26
C SER A 111 -0.87 -1.13 -0.29
N ALA A 112 -1.33 -2.10 0.49
CA ALA A 112 -2.41 -3.00 0.14
C ALA A 112 -3.72 -2.25 -0.17
N ASN A 113 -4.07 -1.26 0.66
CA ASN A 113 -5.21 -0.39 0.38
C ASN A 113 -5.04 0.37 -0.93
N ALA A 114 -3.89 0.99 -1.15
CA ALA A 114 -3.61 1.78 -2.36
C ALA A 114 -3.60 0.93 -3.65
N LEU A 115 -3.27 -0.36 -3.55
CA LEU A 115 -3.15 -1.28 -4.68
C LEU A 115 -4.37 -2.19 -4.87
N GLY A 116 -5.46 -1.96 -4.13
CA GLY A 116 -6.73 -2.65 -4.32
C GLY A 116 -6.74 -4.11 -3.87
N VAL A 117 -5.91 -4.48 -2.89
CA VAL A 117 -5.90 -5.82 -2.28
C VAL A 117 -7.25 -6.10 -1.62
N SER A 118 -7.83 -7.28 -1.85
CA SER A 118 -9.17 -7.64 -1.35
C SER A 118 -9.19 -7.92 0.15
N ARG A 119 -8.10 -8.49 0.70
CA ARG A 119 -7.99 -8.86 2.12
C ARG A 119 -6.55 -8.90 2.58
N VAL A 120 -6.34 -8.52 3.84
CA VAL A 120 -5.04 -8.58 4.52
C VAL A 120 -5.13 -9.54 5.70
N HIS A 121 -4.25 -10.54 5.74
CA HIS A 121 -4.13 -11.48 6.85
C HIS A 121 -2.94 -11.10 7.74
N ILE A 122 -3.17 -11.08 9.05
CA ILE A 122 -2.11 -10.97 10.06
C ILE A 122 -2.01 -12.32 10.76
N VAL A 123 -0.89 -13.02 10.57
CA VAL A 123 -0.68 -14.38 11.09
C VAL A 123 0.25 -14.34 12.29
N GLY A 124 -0.15 -14.91 13.41
CA GLY A 124 0.61 -14.93 14.66
C GLY A 124 0.15 -13.86 15.65
N ARG A 125 1.00 -12.92 16.05
CA ARG A 125 0.62 -11.91 17.05
C ARG A 125 -0.47 -10.98 16.56
N ARG A 126 -1.54 -10.81 17.33
CA ARG A 126 -2.68 -9.96 16.99
C ARG A 126 -2.35 -8.46 17.01
N ARG A 127 -1.42 -8.03 17.86
CA ARG A 127 -1.06 -6.62 18.01
C ARG A 127 0.06 -6.24 17.06
N TRP A 128 -0.13 -5.18 16.31
CA TRP A 128 0.86 -4.58 15.42
C TRP A 128 0.77 -3.05 15.46
N ASN A 129 1.81 -2.36 14.98
CA ASN A 129 1.87 -0.91 14.98
C ASN A 129 1.05 -0.33 13.81
N ARG A 130 -0.11 0.24 14.12
CA ARG A 130 -1.03 0.83 13.12
C ARG A 130 -0.62 2.22 12.60
N ARG A 131 0.40 2.86 13.18
CA ARG A 131 0.80 4.22 12.75
C ARG A 131 1.15 4.29 11.28
N GLY A 132 1.88 3.32 10.75
CA GLY A 132 2.24 3.23 9.33
C GLY A 132 1.05 3.10 8.39
N ALA A 133 -0.05 2.53 8.84
CA ALA A 133 -1.26 2.37 8.06
C ALA A 133 -1.99 3.71 7.79
N MET A 134 -1.69 4.77 8.56
CA MET A 134 -2.35 6.07 8.40
C MET A 134 -3.87 5.99 8.35
N VAL A 135 -4.44 5.12 9.22
CA VAL A 135 -5.88 4.83 9.34
C VAL A 135 -6.50 4.04 8.17
N THR A 136 -5.74 3.69 7.14
CA THR A 136 -6.27 2.96 5.95
C THR A 136 -6.71 1.54 6.27
N ASP A 137 -6.21 0.96 7.37
CA ASP A 137 -6.64 -0.33 7.91
C ASP A 137 -8.15 -0.39 8.26
N ARG A 138 -8.81 0.75 8.44
CA ARG A 138 -10.26 0.83 8.70
C ARG A 138 -11.12 0.60 7.46
N TYR A 139 -10.55 0.76 6.29
CA TYR A 139 -11.24 0.59 5.00
C TYR A 139 -10.98 -0.77 4.35
N LEU A 140 -10.10 -1.59 4.93
CA LEU A 140 -9.74 -2.92 4.46
C LEU A 140 -10.34 -4.03 5.33
N ASP A 141 -10.56 -5.18 4.72
CA ASP A 141 -10.84 -6.43 5.44
C ASP A 141 -9.53 -6.99 6.01
N VAL A 142 -9.23 -6.70 7.27
CA VAL A 142 -8.03 -7.17 7.98
C VAL A 142 -8.40 -8.29 8.93
N VAL A 143 -7.99 -9.52 8.61
CA VAL A 143 -8.28 -10.74 9.37
C VAL A 143 -7.05 -11.19 10.15
N HIS A 144 -7.25 -11.64 11.38
CA HIS A 144 -6.20 -12.20 12.22
C HIS A 144 -6.34 -13.71 12.33
N HIS A 145 -5.23 -14.42 12.19
CA HIS A 145 -5.08 -15.85 12.44
C HIS A 145 -4.07 -16.09 13.56
N SER A 146 -4.38 -17.03 14.46
CA SER A 146 -3.51 -17.34 15.60
C SER A 146 -2.24 -18.08 15.19
N ASP A 147 -2.30 -18.86 14.13
CA ASP A 147 -1.21 -19.69 13.63
C ASP A 147 -1.28 -19.89 12.10
N VAL A 148 -0.23 -20.48 11.57
CA VAL A 148 -0.03 -20.70 10.13
C VAL A 148 -1.04 -21.70 9.56
N THR A 149 -1.42 -22.73 10.33
CA THR A 149 -2.35 -23.77 9.89
C THR A 149 -3.75 -23.20 9.69
N GLU A 150 -4.28 -22.48 10.70
CA GLU A 150 -5.57 -21.77 10.61
C GLU A 150 -5.61 -20.84 9.38
N PHE A 151 -4.54 -20.09 9.17
CA PHE A 151 -4.41 -19.20 8.03
C PHE A 151 -4.44 -19.94 6.70
N ALA A 152 -3.59 -20.96 6.55
CA ALA A 152 -3.45 -21.69 5.29
C ALA A 152 -4.75 -22.42 4.89
N ASP A 153 -5.43 -23.02 5.85
CA ASP A 153 -6.73 -23.67 5.64
C ASP A 153 -7.78 -22.66 5.19
N SER A 154 -7.85 -21.51 5.86
CA SER A 154 -8.77 -20.43 5.51
C SER A 154 -8.55 -19.90 4.08
N VAL A 155 -7.32 -19.80 3.62
CA VAL A 155 -6.98 -19.33 2.25
C VAL A 155 -7.35 -20.38 1.21
N ARG A 156 -7.02 -21.68 1.48
CA ARG A 156 -7.35 -22.79 0.59
C ARG A 156 -8.85 -23.02 0.42
N GLU A 157 -9.62 -22.87 1.50
CA GLU A 157 -11.09 -22.95 1.45
C GLU A 157 -11.70 -21.93 0.49
N ARG A 158 -11.04 -20.79 0.29
CA ARG A 158 -11.43 -19.76 -0.68
C ARG A 158 -10.83 -19.97 -2.08
N GLY A 159 -10.08 -21.05 -2.30
CA GLY A 159 -9.51 -21.40 -3.58
C GLY A 159 -8.32 -20.56 -4.02
N LEU A 160 -7.61 -19.88 -3.08
CA LEU A 160 -6.42 -19.10 -3.41
C LEU A 160 -5.16 -19.96 -3.26
N SER A 161 -4.18 -19.70 -4.14
CA SER A 161 -2.83 -20.24 -4.06
C SER A 161 -1.98 -19.42 -3.09
N LEU A 162 -1.24 -20.09 -2.21
CA LEU A 162 -0.28 -19.47 -1.30
C LEU A 162 1.07 -19.28 -1.99
N VAL A 163 1.50 -18.03 -2.15
CA VAL A 163 2.78 -17.65 -2.79
C VAL A 163 3.64 -16.88 -1.80
N GLY A 164 4.73 -17.47 -1.36
CA GLY A 164 5.68 -16.82 -0.45
C GLY A 164 6.56 -15.82 -1.19
N ILE A 165 6.81 -14.66 -0.58
CA ILE A 165 7.76 -13.66 -1.09
C ILE A 165 8.94 -13.58 -0.12
N ASP A 166 10.04 -14.25 -0.49
CA ASP A 166 11.24 -14.31 0.35
C ASP A 166 12.49 -14.64 -0.48
N ASN A 167 13.64 -14.12 -0.08
CA ASN A 167 14.93 -14.38 -0.73
C ASN A 167 15.66 -15.55 -0.03
N VAL A 168 15.17 -16.75 -0.24
CA VAL A 168 15.73 -17.98 0.35
C VAL A 168 16.29 -18.93 -0.71
N PRO A 169 17.19 -19.85 -0.36
CA PRO A 169 17.67 -20.88 -1.29
C PRO A 169 16.49 -21.66 -1.92
N GLY A 170 16.50 -21.75 -3.26
CA GLY A 170 15.46 -22.45 -4.02
C GLY A 170 14.27 -21.57 -4.41
N SER A 171 14.21 -20.31 -3.99
CA SER A 171 13.20 -19.37 -4.48
C SER A 171 13.43 -19.00 -5.96
N ILE A 172 12.36 -18.63 -6.65
CA ILE A 172 12.35 -18.33 -8.09
C ILE A 172 12.21 -16.81 -8.29
N PRO A 173 12.83 -16.19 -9.31
CA PRO A 173 12.63 -14.77 -9.61
C PRO A 173 11.15 -14.42 -9.85
N LEU A 174 10.68 -13.35 -9.21
CA LEU A 174 9.33 -12.80 -9.42
C LEU A 174 9.20 -12.17 -10.82
N GLU A 175 10.28 -11.59 -11.32
CA GLU A 175 10.29 -10.88 -12.61
C GLU A 175 9.96 -11.81 -13.78
N GLY A 176 8.92 -11.42 -14.51
CA GLY A 176 8.41 -12.20 -15.65
C GLY A 176 7.61 -13.45 -15.26
N ARG A 177 7.36 -13.66 -13.96
CA ARG A 177 6.50 -14.73 -13.48
C ARG A 177 5.03 -14.33 -13.63
N GLN A 178 4.23 -15.21 -14.19
CA GLN A 178 2.79 -15.06 -14.19
C GLN A 178 2.23 -15.64 -12.87
N LEU A 179 1.75 -14.77 -12.00
CA LEU A 179 1.12 -15.19 -10.74
C LEU A 179 -0.26 -15.81 -11.00
N PRO A 180 -0.72 -16.73 -10.15
CA PRO A 180 -2.10 -17.19 -10.20
C PRO A 180 -3.06 -16.01 -10.06
N ALA A 181 -4.16 -16.02 -10.84
CA ALA A 181 -5.16 -14.94 -10.79
C ALA A 181 -5.80 -14.78 -9.41
N GLN A 182 -5.87 -15.87 -8.65
CA GLN A 182 -6.31 -15.90 -7.26
C GLN A 182 -5.15 -16.37 -6.40
N ALA A 183 -4.40 -15.44 -5.85
CA ALA A 183 -3.25 -15.72 -5.01
C ALA A 183 -3.34 -14.98 -3.67
N CYS A 184 -2.74 -15.55 -2.64
CA CYS A 184 -2.41 -14.86 -1.41
C CYS A 184 -0.88 -14.75 -1.34
N LEU A 185 -0.36 -13.51 -1.46
CA LEU A 185 1.08 -13.24 -1.35
C LEU A 185 1.46 -13.14 0.12
N VAL A 186 2.42 -13.95 0.54
CA VAL A 186 2.80 -14.07 1.95
C VAL A 186 4.16 -13.42 2.19
N PHE A 187 4.22 -12.52 3.15
CA PHE A 187 5.43 -11.80 3.54
C PHE A 187 5.85 -12.19 4.95
N GLY A 188 7.13 -12.45 5.13
CA GLY A 188 7.74 -12.73 6.43
C GLY A 188 8.14 -11.48 7.20
N GLU A 189 8.77 -11.68 8.34
CA GLU A 189 9.39 -10.60 9.12
C GLU A 189 10.66 -10.07 8.44
N GLU A 190 10.97 -8.80 8.70
CA GLU A 190 12.17 -8.16 8.15
C GLU A 190 13.48 -8.86 8.58
N SER A 191 13.52 -9.41 9.78
CA SER A 191 14.72 -10.02 10.35
C SER A 191 14.93 -11.49 9.99
N SER A 192 13.85 -12.27 9.90
CA SER A 192 13.89 -13.73 9.76
C SER A 192 13.30 -14.24 8.44
N GLY A 193 12.59 -13.37 7.69
CA GLY A 193 11.83 -13.79 6.54
C GLY A 193 10.61 -14.64 6.91
N LEU A 194 10.19 -15.51 6.01
CA LEU A 194 9.12 -16.47 6.25
C LEU A 194 9.58 -17.61 7.15
N SER A 195 8.76 -18.00 8.12
CA SER A 195 9.02 -19.18 8.95
C SER A 195 9.08 -20.46 8.11
N GLU A 196 9.72 -21.51 8.62
CA GLU A 196 9.74 -22.81 7.94
C GLU A 196 8.32 -23.38 7.80
N GLU A 197 7.49 -23.18 8.82
CA GLU A 197 6.10 -23.61 8.81
C GLU A 197 5.31 -22.90 7.69
N MET A 198 5.45 -21.60 7.55
CA MET A 198 4.80 -20.84 6.48
C MET A 198 5.33 -21.22 5.10
N ARG A 199 6.65 -21.39 4.94
CA ARG A 199 7.23 -21.84 3.68
C ARG A 199 6.71 -23.20 3.24
N ALA A 200 6.47 -24.10 4.18
CA ALA A 200 5.91 -25.43 3.89
C ALA A 200 4.45 -25.37 3.41
N GLN A 201 3.72 -24.29 3.69
CA GLN A 201 2.35 -24.10 3.21
C GLN A 201 2.27 -23.45 1.83
N CYS A 202 3.33 -22.75 1.40
CA CYS A 202 3.38 -22.07 0.12
C CYS A 202 3.58 -23.06 -1.04
N GLU A 203 2.86 -22.88 -2.15
CA GLU A 203 3.02 -23.66 -3.38
C GLU A 203 4.34 -23.31 -4.09
N GLU A 204 4.75 -22.07 -4.00
CA GLU A 204 6.03 -21.58 -4.49
C GLU A 204 6.53 -20.40 -3.64
N ILE A 205 7.85 -20.18 -3.66
CA ILE A 205 8.47 -19.03 -3.04
C ILE A 205 9.18 -18.22 -4.11
N LEU A 206 8.84 -16.95 -4.19
CA LEU A 206 9.39 -16.03 -5.18
C LEU A 206 10.29 -15.00 -4.50
N HIS A 207 11.30 -14.53 -5.20
CA HIS A 207 12.14 -13.43 -4.74
C HIS A 207 12.23 -12.30 -5.76
N ILE A 208 12.43 -11.09 -5.27
CA ILE A 208 12.78 -9.93 -6.08
C ILE A 208 14.28 -9.97 -6.30
N THR A 209 14.74 -10.01 -7.56
CA THR A 209 16.16 -10.06 -7.89
C THR A 209 16.87 -8.82 -7.38
N GLN A 210 17.86 -9.01 -6.51
CA GLN A 210 18.67 -7.95 -5.94
C GLN A 210 20.05 -7.92 -6.63
N ARG A 211 20.49 -6.74 -7.06
CA ARG A 211 21.77 -6.55 -7.79
C ARG A 211 22.79 -5.73 -7.01
N GLY A 212 22.45 -5.32 -5.81
CA GLY A 212 23.29 -4.54 -4.92
C GLY A 212 24.08 -5.39 -3.92
N SER A 213 24.68 -4.73 -2.94
CA SER A 213 25.47 -5.37 -1.88
C SER A 213 24.65 -5.81 -0.67
N THR A 214 23.39 -5.40 -0.56
CA THR A 214 22.52 -5.77 0.55
C THR A 214 22.01 -7.20 0.40
N ARG A 215 21.82 -7.88 1.54
CA ARG A 215 21.27 -9.25 1.57
C ARG A 215 19.77 -9.27 1.33
N SER A 216 19.08 -8.24 1.79
CA SER A 216 17.63 -8.12 1.70
C SER A 216 17.22 -6.65 1.57
N MET A 217 16.08 -6.40 0.95
CA MET A 217 15.42 -5.10 1.01
C MET A 217 14.41 -5.07 2.16
N ASN A 218 14.00 -3.86 2.56
CA ASN A 218 12.93 -3.69 3.53
C ASN A 218 11.65 -4.41 3.09
N VAL A 219 11.01 -5.16 3.98
CA VAL A 219 9.84 -5.99 3.66
C VAL A 219 8.65 -5.18 3.17
N GLY A 220 8.46 -3.94 3.64
CA GLY A 220 7.41 -3.05 3.16
C GLY A 220 7.60 -2.66 1.68
N HIS A 221 8.86 -2.43 1.26
CA HIS A 221 9.19 -2.17 -0.14
C HIS A 221 9.03 -3.44 -1.00
N ALA A 222 9.50 -4.57 -0.50
CA ALA A 222 9.32 -5.86 -1.19
C ALA A 222 7.83 -6.17 -1.40
N ALA A 223 7.01 -5.95 -0.38
CA ALA A 223 5.56 -6.14 -0.47
C ALA A 223 4.92 -5.23 -1.51
N ALA A 224 5.28 -3.94 -1.55
CA ALA A 224 4.75 -3.02 -2.55
C ALA A 224 5.12 -3.42 -3.99
N ILE A 225 6.37 -3.88 -4.21
CA ILE A 225 6.83 -4.36 -5.53
C ILE A 225 6.07 -5.63 -5.92
N ALA A 226 5.94 -6.60 -5.01
CA ALA A 226 5.28 -7.87 -5.30
C ALA A 226 3.76 -7.70 -5.56
N MET A 227 3.09 -6.79 -4.86
CA MET A 227 1.68 -6.46 -5.11
C MET A 227 1.46 -5.72 -6.44
N TRP A 228 2.47 -5.03 -6.94
CA TRP A 228 2.41 -4.30 -8.21
C TRP A 228 2.73 -5.18 -9.42
N ALA A 229 3.51 -6.24 -9.26
CA ALA A 229 3.96 -7.12 -10.33
C ALA A 229 2.83 -7.94 -10.94
#